data_73cd08f30f6bcfc38b1499af42d5383b
#
_entry.id   73cd08f30f6bcfc38b1499af42d5383b
#
_cell.length_a   1.000
_cell.length_b   1.000
_cell.length_c   1.000
_cell.angle_alpha   90.00
_cell.angle_beta   90.00
_cell.angle_gamma   90.00
#
_symmetry.space_group_name_H-M   'P 1'
#
loop_
_entity.id
_entity.type
_entity.pdbx_description
1 polymer ?
#
loop_
_entity_poly.entity_id
_entity_poly.type
_entity_poly.pdbx_seq_one_letter_code
_entity_poly.pdbx_strand_id
1 'polypeptide(L)'
;EFLPSIGKLARSSGASLVTYKLTGGYFASPRWAGNSIRRGKMHGAAVRVYSPEELRAMSPQEINEHIVSDLHEDAYERQRKNPVRFEGKALAEHLERLLFLCPKCGRMHTLQSRDDTVRCWKCGFSFRYLPTGFLVGEDIPFDNLRDWTRWQKGEIVRLCDEAEDKPIFTDTDVRVDTVASGSGTKLLGRGDMRLF
;
A
#
# COMPACT_ATOMS: atom_id res chain seq x y z
N GLU A 1 -1.26 -10.74 3.21
CA GLU A 1 -1.17 -11.72 4.30
C GLU A 1 -1.53 -13.10 3.78
N PHE A 2 -0.72 -14.13 4.13
CA PHE A 2 -0.97 -15.50 3.69
C PHE A 2 -1.78 -16.24 4.74
N LEU A 3 -2.72 -17.08 4.29
CA LEU A 3 -3.52 -17.89 5.20
C LEU A 3 -2.65 -19.01 5.81
N PRO A 4 -2.69 -19.22 7.14
CA PRO A 4 -1.92 -20.29 7.80
C PRO A 4 -2.22 -21.69 7.27
N SER A 5 -3.39 -21.90 6.68
CA SER A 5 -3.81 -23.17 6.07
C SER A 5 -3.06 -23.55 4.80
N ILE A 6 -2.37 -22.60 4.13
CA ILE A 6 -1.66 -22.88 2.86
C ILE A 6 -0.56 -23.92 3.07
N GLY A 7 0.23 -23.80 4.13
CA GLY A 7 1.28 -24.80 4.45
C GLY A 7 0.72 -26.21 4.72
N LYS A 8 -0.44 -26.30 5.39
CA LYS A 8 -1.12 -27.60 5.59
C LYS A 8 -1.57 -28.20 4.27
N LEU A 9 -2.18 -27.38 3.40
CA LEU A 9 -2.64 -27.81 2.08
C LEU A 9 -1.46 -28.27 1.22
N ALA A 10 -0.39 -27.48 1.12
CA ALA A 10 0.79 -27.83 0.35
C ALA A 10 1.41 -29.17 0.82
N ARG A 11 1.57 -29.35 2.14
CA ARG A 11 2.11 -30.58 2.71
C ARG A 11 1.25 -31.82 2.41
N SER A 12 -0.07 -31.70 2.46
CA SER A 12 -1.00 -32.81 2.31
C SER A 12 -1.38 -33.12 0.85
N SER A 13 -1.10 -32.22 -0.08
CA SER A 13 -1.52 -32.35 -1.49
C SER A 13 -0.82 -33.48 -2.25
N GLY A 14 0.39 -33.88 -1.83
CA GLY A 14 1.23 -34.80 -2.59
C GLY A 14 1.78 -34.25 -3.90
N ALA A 15 1.54 -32.95 -4.18
CA ALA A 15 2.03 -32.25 -5.36
C ALA A 15 3.23 -31.35 -5.04
N SER A 16 4.00 -30.97 -6.05
CA SER A 16 5.04 -29.96 -5.92
C SER A 16 4.42 -28.58 -5.72
N LEU A 17 5.05 -27.74 -4.87
CA LEU A 17 4.70 -26.35 -4.68
C LEU A 17 5.67 -25.47 -5.48
N VAL A 18 5.14 -24.58 -6.29
CA VAL A 18 5.94 -23.56 -6.99
C VAL A 18 5.57 -22.18 -6.46
N THR A 19 6.55 -21.45 -5.92
CA THR A 19 6.38 -20.04 -5.60
C THR A 19 6.68 -19.22 -6.85
N TYR A 20 5.71 -18.39 -7.27
CA TYR A 20 5.82 -17.57 -8.47
C TYR A 20 5.63 -16.10 -8.10
N LYS A 21 6.61 -15.27 -8.41
CA LYS A 21 6.62 -13.84 -8.06
C LYS A 21 6.36 -12.96 -9.27
N LEU A 22 5.36 -12.07 -9.13
CA LEU A 22 5.10 -10.99 -10.08
C LEU A 22 5.66 -9.69 -9.51
N THR A 23 6.44 -8.96 -10.30
CA THR A 23 7.02 -7.67 -9.91
C THR A 23 6.59 -6.55 -10.84
N GLY A 24 6.59 -5.30 -10.34
CA GLY A 24 6.18 -4.12 -11.10
C GLY A 24 4.70 -3.75 -10.96
N GLY A 25 3.84 -4.66 -10.48
CA GLY A 25 2.41 -4.42 -10.31
C GLY A 25 2.09 -3.23 -9.39
N TYR A 26 2.89 -3.02 -8.35
CA TYR A 26 2.74 -1.90 -7.43
C TYR A 26 2.74 -0.54 -8.13
N PHE A 27 3.60 -0.35 -9.14
CA PHE A 27 3.69 0.90 -9.90
C PHE A 27 2.79 0.91 -11.13
N ALA A 28 2.50 -0.26 -11.72
CA ALA A 28 1.65 -0.35 -12.90
C ALA A 28 0.17 -0.06 -12.58
N SER A 29 -0.32 -0.53 -11.42
CA SER A 29 -1.69 -0.32 -10.98
C SER A 29 -1.75 0.06 -9.49
N PRO A 30 -1.37 1.30 -9.16
CA PRO A 30 -1.38 1.75 -7.77
C PRO A 30 -2.81 1.85 -7.23
N ARG A 31 -3.03 1.42 -6.00
CA ARG A 31 -4.35 1.39 -5.37
C ARG A 31 -5.03 2.76 -5.27
N TRP A 32 -4.26 3.85 -5.14
CA TRP A 32 -4.81 5.21 -5.05
C TRP A 32 -5.27 5.77 -6.40
N ALA A 33 -4.72 5.26 -7.52
CA ALA A 33 -4.98 5.80 -8.85
C ALA A 33 -6.32 5.35 -9.46
N GLY A 34 -7.18 4.70 -8.69
CA GLY A 34 -8.45 4.17 -9.18
C GLY A 34 -8.24 3.12 -10.28
N ASN A 35 -8.90 3.29 -11.42
CA ASN A 35 -8.78 2.37 -12.56
C ASN A 35 -7.67 2.76 -13.55
N SER A 36 -6.80 3.69 -13.21
CA SER A 36 -5.70 4.11 -14.07
C SER A 36 -4.58 3.05 -14.08
N ILE A 37 -4.32 2.49 -15.27
CA ILE A 37 -3.21 1.55 -15.48
C ILE A 37 -2.09 2.29 -16.19
N ARG A 38 -0.86 2.16 -15.66
CA ARG A 38 0.36 2.75 -16.21
C ARG A 38 1.12 1.73 -17.03
N ARG A 39 1.64 2.16 -18.17
CA ARG A 39 2.45 1.30 -19.03
C ARG A 39 3.88 1.21 -18.50
N GLY A 40 4.30 0.02 -18.12
CA GLY A 40 5.65 -0.25 -17.64
C GLY A 40 5.96 -1.74 -17.72
N LYS A 41 7.23 -2.08 -17.59
CA LYS A 41 7.69 -3.46 -17.65
C LYS A 41 7.36 -4.17 -16.35
N MET A 42 6.51 -5.19 -16.43
CA MET A 42 6.30 -6.16 -15.37
C MET A 42 7.11 -7.43 -15.66
N HIS A 43 7.49 -8.13 -14.62
CA HIS A 43 8.22 -9.38 -14.74
C HIS A 43 7.61 -10.44 -13.83
N GLY A 44 7.53 -11.68 -14.31
CA GLY A 44 7.07 -12.82 -13.55
C GLY A 44 8.07 -13.97 -13.69
N ALA A 45 8.40 -14.62 -12.57
CA ALA A 45 9.27 -15.78 -12.56
C ALA A 45 8.94 -16.72 -11.40
N ALA A 46 9.19 -18.02 -11.62
CA ALA A 46 9.25 -18.97 -10.53
C ALA A 46 10.47 -18.63 -9.65
N VAL A 47 10.25 -18.56 -8.33
CA VAL A 47 11.30 -18.29 -7.35
C VAL A 47 11.92 -19.61 -6.89
N ARG A 48 11.05 -20.56 -6.51
CA ARG A 48 11.47 -21.87 -6.04
C ARG A 48 10.42 -22.94 -6.36
N VAL A 49 10.89 -24.15 -6.52
CA VAL A 49 10.07 -25.38 -6.63
C VAL A 49 10.41 -26.26 -5.44
N TYR A 50 9.39 -26.66 -4.69
CA TYR A 50 9.49 -27.60 -3.59
C TYR A 50 8.91 -28.93 -4.02
N SER A 51 9.66 -30.02 -3.90
CA SER A 51 9.16 -31.36 -4.20
C SER A 51 8.17 -31.86 -3.13
N PRO A 52 7.36 -32.89 -3.43
CA PRO A 52 6.49 -33.49 -2.43
C PRO A 52 7.26 -34.06 -1.23
N GLU A 53 8.49 -34.54 -1.43
CA GLU A 53 9.37 -35.07 -0.41
C GLU A 53 9.83 -33.96 0.54
N GLU A 54 10.31 -32.84 0.00
CA GLU A 54 10.69 -31.65 0.79
C GLU A 54 9.50 -31.15 1.60
N LEU A 55 8.31 -31.04 0.99
CA LEU A 55 7.12 -30.58 1.69
C LEU A 55 6.68 -31.50 2.83
N ARG A 56 6.81 -32.83 2.66
CA ARG A 56 6.52 -33.78 3.73
C ARG A 56 7.51 -33.71 4.91
N ALA A 57 8.74 -33.35 4.62
CA ALA A 57 9.81 -33.21 5.66
C ALA A 57 9.65 -31.93 6.52
N MET A 58 8.98 -30.90 6.00
CA MET A 58 8.74 -29.63 6.68
C MET A 58 7.44 -29.62 7.48
N SER A 59 7.38 -28.85 8.55
CA SER A 59 6.13 -28.51 9.23
C SER A 59 5.29 -27.53 8.35
N PRO A 60 3.98 -27.46 8.53
CA PRO A 60 3.14 -26.48 7.83
C PRO A 60 3.57 -25.03 8.07
N GLN A 61 4.13 -24.74 9.24
CA GLN A 61 4.62 -23.41 9.58
C GLN A 61 5.88 -23.07 8.78
N GLU A 62 6.87 -23.96 8.71
CA GLU A 62 8.07 -23.78 7.91
C GLU A 62 7.75 -23.57 6.43
N ILE A 63 6.77 -24.33 5.88
CA ILE A 63 6.30 -24.10 4.50
C ILE A 63 5.75 -22.69 4.33
N ASN A 64 4.93 -22.18 5.26
CA ASN A 64 4.42 -20.81 5.21
C ASN A 64 5.53 -19.77 5.28
N GLU A 65 6.53 -19.97 6.13
CA GLU A 65 7.69 -19.07 6.25
C GLU A 65 8.49 -19.02 4.95
N HIS A 66 8.70 -20.16 4.31
CA HIS A 66 9.32 -20.23 2.99
C HIS A 66 8.52 -19.49 1.92
N ILE A 67 7.19 -19.69 1.86
CA ILE A 67 6.31 -18.98 0.93
C ILE A 67 6.41 -17.47 1.14
N VAL A 68 6.34 -17.01 2.39
CA VAL A 68 6.47 -15.58 2.73
C VAL A 68 7.82 -15.02 2.29
N SER A 69 8.90 -15.73 2.58
CA SER A 69 10.26 -15.33 2.20
C SER A 69 10.44 -15.27 0.68
N ASP A 70 10.01 -16.30 -0.04
CA ASP A 70 10.13 -16.37 -1.49
C ASP A 70 9.34 -15.26 -2.20
N LEU A 71 8.14 -14.94 -1.68
CA LEU A 71 7.24 -13.96 -2.28
C LEU A 71 7.43 -12.55 -1.75
N HIS A 72 8.27 -12.37 -0.71
CA HIS A 72 8.59 -11.03 -0.21
C HIS A 72 9.20 -10.17 -1.31
N GLU A 73 8.69 -8.94 -1.45
CA GLU A 73 9.24 -7.93 -2.35
C GLU A 73 9.11 -6.54 -1.76
N ASP A 74 10.19 -5.79 -1.79
CA ASP A 74 10.16 -4.34 -1.64
C ASP A 74 10.28 -3.70 -3.02
N ALA A 75 9.17 -3.16 -3.51
CA ALA A 75 9.09 -2.57 -4.84
C ALA A 75 10.04 -1.37 -5.01
N TYR A 76 10.25 -0.56 -3.96
CA TYR A 76 11.15 0.59 -4.02
C TYR A 76 12.62 0.19 -4.00
N GLU A 77 13.01 -0.83 -3.24
CA GLU A 77 14.39 -1.34 -3.26
C GLU A 77 14.74 -1.94 -4.62
N ARG A 78 13.81 -2.70 -5.21
CA ARG A 78 13.99 -3.20 -6.57
C ARG A 78 14.09 -2.06 -7.57
N GLN A 79 13.24 -1.03 -7.44
CA GLN A 79 13.23 0.13 -8.32
C GLN A 79 14.52 0.95 -8.23
N ARG A 80 15.16 1.03 -7.06
CA ARG A 80 16.50 1.64 -6.91
C ARG A 80 17.59 0.85 -7.63
N LYS A 81 17.52 -0.50 -7.56
CA LYS A 81 18.51 -1.38 -8.21
C LYS A 81 18.33 -1.44 -9.73
N ASN A 82 17.08 -1.54 -10.17
CA ASN A 82 16.71 -1.70 -11.59
C ASN A 82 15.54 -0.77 -11.93
N PRO A 83 15.81 0.51 -12.22
CA PRO A 83 14.77 1.49 -12.48
C PRO A 83 13.93 1.14 -13.71
N VAL A 84 12.61 1.11 -13.54
CA VAL A 84 11.62 0.95 -14.60
C VAL A 84 10.70 2.15 -14.58
N ARG A 85 10.38 2.70 -15.75
CA ARG A 85 9.41 3.77 -15.88
C ARG A 85 8.01 3.19 -16.11
N PHE A 86 7.04 3.72 -15.38
CA PHE A 86 5.62 3.40 -15.48
C PHE A 86 4.89 4.63 -15.99
N GLU A 87 4.72 4.69 -17.31
CA GLU A 87 4.21 5.86 -18.01
C GLU A 87 2.68 5.92 -17.95
N GLY A 88 2.16 7.11 -17.71
CA GLY A 88 0.73 7.39 -17.62
C GLY A 88 0.47 8.88 -17.61
N LYS A 89 -0.80 9.25 -17.54
CA LYS A 89 -1.24 10.63 -17.33
C LYS A 89 -1.61 10.81 -15.85
N ALA A 90 -1.39 12.01 -15.33
CA ALA A 90 -1.81 12.39 -13.98
C ALA A 90 -1.35 11.38 -12.91
N LEU A 91 -0.03 11.12 -12.86
CA LEU A 91 0.56 10.05 -12.04
C LEU A 91 0.35 10.24 -10.54
N ALA A 92 0.15 11.50 -10.08
CA ALA A 92 -0.11 11.79 -8.68
C ALA A 92 -1.61 11.86 -8.35
N GLU A 93 -2.50 11.75 -9.34
CA GLU A 93 -3.93 11.92 -9.13
C GLU A 93 -4.47 10.97 -8.06
N HIS A 94 -5.22 11.51 -7.11
CA HIS A 94 -5.77 10.83 -5.93
C HIS A 94 -4.73 10.38 -4.89
N LEU A 95 -3.49 10.85 -4.95
CA LEU A 95 -2.46 10.45 -3.99
C LEU A 95 -2.76 10.92 -2.57
N GLU A 96 -3.57 11.99 -2.40
CA GLU A 96 -4.09 12.46 -1.11
C GLU A 96 -4.94 11.40 -0.36
N ARG A 97 -5.44 10.37 -1.04
CA ARG A 97 -6.12 9.24 -0.40
C ARG A 97 -5.18 8.35 0.39
N LEU A 98 -3.90 8.35 0.01
CA LEU A 98 -2.84 7.61 0.69
C LEU A 98 -2.05 8.51 1.65
N LEU A 99 -1.76 9.75 1.21
CA LEU A 99 -0.97 10.72 1.96
C LEU A 99 -1.89 11.75 2.59
N PHE A 100 -2.25 11.54 3.84
CA PHE A 100 -3.20 12.40 4.55
C PHE A 100 -2.54 13.42 5.49
N LEU A 101 -1.25 13.28 5.77
CA LEU A 101 -0.49 14.14 6.69
C LEU A 101 0.62 14.88 5.94
N CYS A 102 0.61 16.21 6.00
CA CYS A 102 1.67 17.03 5.42
C CYS A 102 2.94 16.99 6.30
N PRO A 103 4.11 16.60 5.76
CA PRO A 103 5.32 16.47 6.56
C PRO A 103 5.92 17.81 6.98
N LYS A 104 5.56 18.91 6.29
CA LYS A 104 6.09 20.25 6.60
C LYS A 104 5.31 20.96 7.70
N CYS A 105 3.97 20.86 7.69
CA CYS A 105 3.14 21.58 8.67
C CYS A 105 2.37 20.70 9.63
N GLY A 106 2.49 19.36 9.55
CA GLY A 106 1.83 18.40 10.44
C GLY A 106 0.30 18.38 10.34
N ARG A 107 -0.31 19.03 9.33
CA ARG A 107 -1.77 19.09 9.22
C ARG A 107 -2.31 17.98 8.36
N MET A 108 -3.41 17.37 8.84
CA MET A 108 -4.15 16.35 8.12
C MET A 108 -5.01 16.94 7.01
N HIS A 109 -5.27 16.15 5.95
CA HIS A 109 -6.18 16.46 4.83
C HIS A 109 -5.90 17.79 4.12
N THR A 110 -4.64 18.24 4.13
CA THR A 110 -4.23 19.48 3.46
C THR A 110 -3.49 19.26 2.14
N LEU A 111 -3.20 18.01 1.82
CA LEU A 111 -2.58 17.64 0.55
C LEU A 111 -3.65 17.50 -0.54
N GLN A 112 -3.37 18.02 -1.72
CA GLN A 112 -4.23 17.92 -2.91
C GLN A 112 -3.37 17.56 -4.10
N SER A 113 -3.79 16.55 -4.86
CA SER A 113 -3.13 16.13 -6.08
C SER A 113 -3.76 16.76 -7.32
N ARG A 114 -2.89 17.07 -8.29
CA ARG A 114 -3.30 17.46 -9.63
C ARG A 114 -2.21 17.04 -10.63
N ASP A 115 -2.59 16.33 -11.65
CA ASP A 115 -1.66 15.78 -12.64
C ASP A 115 -0.55 14.94 -11.97
N ASP A 116 0.70 15.36 -12.08
CA ASP A 116 1.85 14.68 -11.47
C ASP A 116 2.31 15.35 -10.16
N THR A 117 1.58 16.35 -9.67
CA THR A 117 1.98 17.18 -8.53
C THR A 117 1.02 17.04 -7.36
N VAL A 118 1.57 17.04 -6.16
CA VAL A 118 0.81 17.16 -4.91
C VAL A 118 1.23 18.43 -4.20
N ARG A 119 0.27 19.19 -3.70
CA ARG A 119 0.51 20.44 -2.97
C ARG A 119 -0.29 20.50 -1.68
N CYS A 120 0.35 20.99 -0.62
CA CYS A 120 -0.35 21.36 0.61
C CYS A 120 -0.94 22.77 0.45
N TRP A 121 -2.27 22.89 0.47
CA TRP A 121 -2.93 24.20 0.37
C TRP A 121 -2.70 25.10 1.60
N LYS A 122 -2.29 24.49 2.74
CA LYS A 122 -2.08 25.24 4.00
C LYS A 122 -0.70 25.92 4.07
N CYS A 123 0.38 25.20 3.71
CA CYS A 123 1.75 25.72 3.85
C CYS A 123 2.52 25.88 2.53
N GLY A 124 1.92 25.55 1.41
CA GLY A 124 2.53 25.67 0.09
C GLY A 124 3.54 24.55 -0.25
N PHE A 125 3.88 23.64 0.68
CA PHE A 125 4.73 22.49 0.39
C PHE A 125 4.23 21.73 -0.83
N SER A 126 5.12 21.35 -1.74
CA SER A 126 4.74 20.63 -2.95
C SER A 126 5.83 19.67 -3.43
N PHE A 127 5.42 18.63 -4.13
CA PHE A 127 6.31 17.65 -4.72
C PHE A 127 5.67 17.06 -5.99
N ARG A 128 6.49 16.39 -6.81
CA ARG A 128 6.06 15.66 -7.99
C ARG A 128 6.27 14.16 -7.81
N TYR A 129 5.33 13.38 -8.32
CA TYR A 129 5.43 11.94 -8.46
C TYR A 129 6.00 11.60 -9.85
N LEU A 130 7.11 10.88 -9.87
CA LEU A 130 7.79 10.51 -11.11
C LEU A 130 7.27 9.19 -11.70
N PRO A 131 7.44 8.95 -13.01
CA PRO A 131 7.15 7.65 -13.62
C PRO A 131 7.90 6.47 -13.01
N THR A 132 9.01 6.72 -12.31
CA THR A 132 9.76 5.72 -11.55
C THR A 132 9.13 5.39 -10.18
N GLY A 133 8.06 6.09 -9.79
CA GLY A 133 7.43 5.93 -8.47
C GLY A 133 8.08 6.72 -7.35
N PHE A 134 9.21 7.38 -7.60
CA PHE A 134 9.86 8.25 -6.64
C PHE A 134 9.26 9.66 -6.62
N LEU A 135 9.47 10.34 -5.51
CA LEU A 135 9.00 11.70 -5.24
C LEU A 135 10.17 12.66 -5.37
N VAL A 136 9.93 13.83 -5.97
CA VAL A 136 10.91 14.90 -6.05
C VAL A 136 10.28 16.24 -5.71
N GLY A 137 10.99 17.07 -4.96
CA GLY A 137 10.53 18.40 -4.55
C GLY A 137 11.57 19.07 -3.69
N GLU A 138 11.38 20.36 -3.45
CA GLU A 138 12.21 21.13 -2.52
C GLU A 138 11.87 20.74 -1.08
N ASP A 139 12.87 20.47 -0.27
CA ASP A 139 12.76 20.06 1.15
C ASP A 139 11.84 18.82 1.38
N ILE A 140 11.75 17.93 0.41
CA ILE A 140 10.95 16.72 0.58
C ILE A 140 11.69 15.73 1.50
N PRO A 141 11.09 15.34 2.65
CA PRO A 141 11.75 14.44 3.61
C PRO A 141 11.74 12.97 3.20
N PHE A 142 10.88 12.60 2.25
CA PHE A 142 10.72 11.23 1.76
C PHE A 142 10.75 11.21 0.24
N ASP A 143 11.60 10.39 -0.34
CA ASP A 143 11.67 10.21 -1.79
C ASP A 143 10.72 9.13 -2.31
N ASN A 144 9.94 8.48 -1.43
CA ASN A 144 9.04 7.38 -1.78
C ASN A 144 7.82 7.29 -0.85
N LEU A 145 6.75 6.66 -1.34
CA LEU A 145 5.49 6.54 -0.60
C LEU A 145 5.55 5.55 0.56
N ARG A 146 6.42 4.52 0.49
CA ARG A 146 6.59 3.54 1.56
C ARG A 146 7.06 4.21 2.85
N ASP A 147 8.12 5.01 2.74
CA ASP A 147 8.73 5.65 3.91
C ASP A 147 7.85 6.78 4.45
N TRP A 148 7.19 7.53 3.56
CA TRP A 148 6.18 8.50 3.97
C TRP A 148 5.01 7.85 4.71
N THR A 149 4.45 6.76 4.16
CA THR A 149 3.35 6.04 4.80
C THR A 149 3.75 5.45 6.16
N ARG A 150 4.99 4.97 6.29
CA ARG A 150 5.53 4.48 7.57
C ARG A 150 5.60 5.60 8.60
N TRP A 151 6.13 6.77 8.19
CA TRP A 151 6.21 7.94 9.05
C TRP A 151 4.83 8.42 9.50
N GLN A 152 3.88 8.64 8.58
CA GLN A 152 2.55 9.14 8.95
C GLN A 152 1.77 8.17 9.85
N LYS A 153 1.97 6.86 9.74
CA LYS A 153 1.41 5.88 10.67
C LYS A 153 1.97 6.05 12.09
N GLY A 154 3.27 6.30 12.21
CA GLY A 154 3.89 6.60 13.50
C GLY A 154 3.38 7.91 14.09
N GLU A 155 3.20 8.95 13.25
CA GLU A 155 2.64 10.23 13.69
C GLU A 155 1.19 10.13 14.19
N ILE A 156 0.35 9.28 13.58
CA ILE A 156 -1.01 9.04 14.08
C ILE A 156 -0.97 8.45 15.49
N VAL A 157 -0.14 7.44 15.73
CA VAL A 157 0.01 6.84 17.06
C VAL A 157 0.44 7.91 18.07
N ARG A 158 1.47 8.70 17.76
CA ARG A 158 1.94 9.79 18.60
C ARG A 158 0.84 10.82 18.89
N LEU A 159 0.06 11.22 17.87
CA LEU A 159 -1.04 12.16 18.04
C LEU A 159 -2.16 11.60 18.91
N CYS A 160 -2.47 10.30 18.81
CA CYS A 160 -3.42 9.64 19.70
C CYS A 160 -2.92 9.65 21.15
N ASP A 161 -1.65 9.29 21.38
CA ASP A 161 -1.05 9.26 22.72
C ASP A 161 -1.04 10.66 23.38
N GLU A 162 -0.78 11.73 22.59
CA GLU A 162 -0.75 13.11 23.08
C GLU A 162 -2.13 13.75 23.27
N ALA A 163 -3.15 13.25 22.57
CA ALA A 163 -4.49 13.85 22.59
C ALA A 163 -5.29 13.49 23.84
N GLU A 164 -4.81 12.49 24.60
CA GLU A 164 -5.57 11.93 25.73
C GLU A 164 -7.00 11.50 25.28
N ASP A 165 -8.06 12.13 25.85
CA ASP A 165 -9.45 11.83 25.51
C ASP A 165 -10.05 12.76 24.43
N LYS A 166 -9.22 13.57 23.76
CA LYS A 166 -9.69 14.48 22.71
C LYS A 166 -9.54 13.84 21.33
N PRO A 167 -10.53 14.01 20.44
CA PRO A 167 -10.38 13.49 19.08
C PRO A 167 -9.29 14.24 18.33
N ILE A 168 -8.37 13.51 17.72
CA ILE A 168 -7.34 14.06 16.84
C ILE A 168 -7.88 14.39 15.45
N PHE A 169 -9.00 13.77 15.08
CA PHE A 169 -9.70 13.98 13.84
C PHE A 169 -11.20 13.74 14.01
N THR A 170 -12.01 14.58 13.35
CA THR A 170 -13.46 14.40 13.25
C THR A 170 -13.88 14.59 11.80
N ASP A 171 -14.65 13.63 11.30
CA ASP A 171 -15.32 13.70 10.01
C ASP A 171 -16.84 13.74 10.25
N THR A 172 -17.52 14.70 9.61
CA THR A 172 -18.95 14.96 9.83
C THR A 172 -19.77 14.43 8.67
N ASP A 173 -21.04 14.07 8.96
CA ASP A 173 -22.00 13.52 7.96
C ASP A 173 -21.48 12.26 7.24
N VAL A 174 -20.72 11.42 7.93
CA VAL A 174 -20.20 10.17 7.37
C VAL A 174 -21.36 9.20 7.15
N ARG A 175 -21.45 8.72 5.91
CA ARG A 175 -22.41 7.67 5.55
C ARG A 175 -21.81 6.30 5.82
N VAL A 176 -22.55 5.45 6.56
CA VAL A 176 -22.17 4.07 6.88
C VAL A 176 -23.14 3.12 6.18
N ASP A 177 -22.59 2.24 5.34
CA ASP A 177 -23.35 1.22 4.63
C ASP A 177 -22.88 -0.18 5.03
N THR A 178 -23.80 -1.17 5.06
CA THR A 178 -23.41 -2.58 5.12
C THR A 178 -23.08 -3.08 3.73
N VAL A 179 -22.11 -3.99 3.64
CA VAL A 179 -21.90 -4.81 2.44
C VAL A 179 -22.69 -6.10 2.61
N ALA A 180 -23.84 -6.21 1.91
CA ALA A 180 -24.61 -7.44 1.89
C ALA A 180 -23.94 -8.43 0.92
N SER A 181 -23.81 -9.71 1.36
CA SER A 181 -23.33 -10.78 0.48
C SER A 181 -24.33 -10.96 -0.69
N GLY A 182 -23.91 -10.57 -1.88
CA GLY A 182 -24.60 -10.90 -3.14
C GLY A 182 -25.24 -9.77 -3.94
N SER A 183 -25.62 -8.65 -3.38
CA SER A 183 -26.13 -7.51 -4.17
C SER A 183 -26.35 -6.26 -3.33
N GLY A 184 -25.46 -5.31 -3.48
CA GLY A 184 -25.68 -3.93 -3.05
C GLY A 184 -25.29 -3.60 -1.59
N THR A 185 -25.21 -2.30 -1.35
CA THR A 185 -24.97 -1.74 -0.02
C THR A 185 -26.30 -1.27 0.57
N LYS A 186 -26.51 -1.49 1.86
CA LYS A 186 -27.67 -0.98 2.60
C LYS A 186 -27.19 0.09 3.56
N LEU A 187 -27.79 1.29 3.47
CA LEU A 187 -27.51 2.36 4.43
C LEU A 187 -27.85 1.91 5.85
N LEU A 188 -26.87 1.99 6.75
CA LEU A 188 -27.05 1.81 8.19
C LEU A 188 -27.40 3.12 8.89
N GLY A 189 -26.75 4.22 8.48
CA GLY A 189 -26.97 5.51 9.07
C GLY A 189 -25.99 6.58 8.59
N ARG A 190 -26.15 7.78 9.14
CA ARG A 190 -25.22 8.89 9.01
C ARG A 190 -24.87 9.44 10.39
N GLY A 191 -23.66 9.95 10.55
CA GLY A 191 -23.20 10.52 11.80
C GLY A 191 -21.78 11.04 11.71
N ASP A 192 -21.26 11.50 12.84
CA ASP A 192 -19.87 11.93 12.93
C ASP A 192 -18.97 10.75 13.30
N MET A 193 -17.84 10.66 12.62
CA MET A 193 -16.78 9.70 12.95
C MET A 193 -15.63 10.45 13.62
N ARG A 194 -15.14 9.93 14.73
CA ARG A 194 -14.04 10.53 15.50
C ARG A 194 -12.93 9.52 15.71
N LEU A 195 -11.70 9.97 15.58
CA LEU A 195 -10.49 9.21 15.90
C LEU A 195 -9.89 9.80 17.18
N PHE A 196 -9.71 8.94 18.19
CA PHE A 196 -9.09 9.25 19.47
C PHE A 196 -7.73 8.57 19.59
#